data_753a3b25b5c898b524a5221201113da8
#
_entry.id   753a3b25b5c898b524a5221201113da8
#
_cell.length_a   1.000
_cell.length_b   1.000
_cell.length_c   1.000
_cell.angle_alpha   90.00
_cell.angle_beta   90.00
_cell.angle_gamma   90.00
#
_symmetry.space_group_name_H-M   'P 1'
#
loop_
_entity.id
_entity.type
_entity.pdbx_description
1 polymer ?
#
loop_
_entity_poly.entity_id
_entity_poly.type
_entity_poly.pdbx_seq_one_letter_code
_entity_poly.pdbx_strand_id
1 'polypeptide(L)'
;MNCDLCLLKVRTNVYLENEYFIILDCKSCHVPMVVWKDHTMDVPEPDEQVMEAFLIETANRFYEGKSYFIDKNQRDILDHIHWHARLKEK
;
A
#
# COMPACT_ATOMS: atom_id res chain seq x y z
N MET A 1 -7.23 -18.06 10.77
CA MET A 1 -7.88 -17.18 9.79
C MET A 1 -6.88 -16.71 8.74
N ASN A 2 -7.29 -16.73 7.50
CA ASN A 2 -6.39 -16.36 6.40
C ASN A 2 -6.64 -14.93 5.96
N CYS A 3 -5.60 -14.12 6.06
CA CYS A 3 -5.60 -12.76 5.55
C CYS A 3 -4.59 -12.71 4.41
N ASP A 4 -5.03 -12.39 3.23
CA ASP A 4 -4.14 -12.35 2.06
C ASP A 4 -2.97 -11.41 2.27
N LEU A 5 -3.21 -10.29 2.97
CA LEU A 5 -2.15 -9.32 3.22
C LEU A 5 -1.14 -9.81 4.25
N CYS A 6 -1.57 -10.64 5.21
CA CYS A 6 -0.65 -11.22 6.17
C CYS A 6 0.24 -12.26 5.53
N LEU A 7 -0.31 -13.04 4.63
CA LEU A 7 0.41 -14.15 4.02
C LEU A 7 1.33 -13.71 2.88
N LEU A 8 0.84 -12.84 2.01
CA LEU A 8 1.56 -12.35 0.84
C LEU A 8 2.32 -13.48 0.13
N LYS A 9 1.63 -14.60 -0.07
CA LYS A 9 2.25 -15.79 -0.68
C LYS A 9 2.69 -15.51 -2.11
N VAL A 10 1.87 -14.77 -2.86
CA VAL A 10 2.22 -14.37 -4.21
C VAL A 10 2.61 -12.91 -4.16
N ARG A 11 3.89 -12.65 -4.27
CA ARG A 11 4.39 -11.29 -4.27
C ARG A 11 4.51 -10.79 -5.69
N THR A 12 3.93 -9.64 -5.93
CA THR A 12 4.07 -8.94 -7.19
C THR A 12 5.37 -8.15 -7.15
N ASN A 13 5.52 -7.17 -8.02
CA ASN A 13 6.71 -6.32 -8.05
C ASN A 13 6.84 -5.55 -6.73
N VAL A 14 7.93 -5.78 -6.00
CA VAL A 14 8.18 -5.14 -4.70
C VAL A 14 9.07 -3.93 -4.91
N TYR A 15 8.60 -2.75 -4.46
CA TYR A 15 9.36 -1.52 -4.58
C TYR A 15 10.23 -1.26 -3.35
N LEU A 16 9.74 -1.62 -2.17
CA LEU A 16 10.43 -1.37 -0.91
C LEU A 16 9.85 -2.29 0.17
N GLU A 17 10.72 -2.78 1.03
CA GLU A 17 10.28 -3.58 2.17
C GLU A 17 11.19 -3.29 3.35
N ASN A 18 10.60 -3.12 4.54
CA ASN A 18 11.35 -3.01 5.78
C ASN A 18 10.62 -3.85 6.83
N GLU A 19 11.02 -3.73 8.10
CA GLU A 19 10.43 -4.57 9.14
C GLU A 19 9.00 -4.18 9.51
N TYR A 20 8.52 -3.00 9.07
CA TYR A 20 7.20 -2.50 9.44
C TYR A 20 6.18 -2.60 8.32
N PHE A 21 6.60 -2.35 7.07
CA PHE A 21 5.67 -2.36 5.95
C PHE A 21 6.37 -2.77 4.66
N ILE A 22 5.55 -3.03 3.65
CA ILE A 22 6.05 -3.39 2.32
C ILE A 22 5.27 -2.58 1.28
N ILE A 23 5.96 -2.12 0.26
CA ILE A 23 5.33 -1.44 -0.89
C ILE A 23 5.53 -2.31 -2.12
N LEU A 24 4.42 -2.71 -2.74
CA LEU A 24 4.44 -3.62 -3.88
C LEU A 24 3.23 -3.30 -4.76
N ASP A 25 3.19 -3.90 -5.94
CA ASP A 25 2.03 -3.75 -6.80
C ASP A 25 0.85 -4.53 -6.24
N CYS A 26 -0.34 -3.92 -6.28
CA CYS A 26 -1.57 -4.63 -5.96
C CYS A 26 -1.79 -5.71 -7.01
N LYS A 27 -2.07 -6.93 -6.55
CA LYS A 27 -2.21 -8.08 -7.44
C LYS A 27 -3.36 -7.91 -8.43
N SER A 28 -4.47 -7.35 -7.98
CA SER A 28 -5.66 -7.22 -8.82
C SER A 28 -5.74 -5.87 -9.54
N CYS A 29 -5.18 -4.82 -8.95
CA CYS A 29 -5.29 -3.45 -9.49
C CYS A 29 -4.08 -3.02 -10.30
N HIS A 30 -2.94 -3.65 -10.10
CA HIS A 30 -1.68 -3.34 -10.77
C HIS A 30 -1.20 -1.90 -10.50
N VAL A 31 -1.45 -1.40 -9.30
CA VAL A 31 -0.97 -0.09 -8.87
C VAL A 31 -0.16 -0.25 -7.57
N PRO A 32 0.73 0.72 -7.25
CA PRO A 32 1.51 0.63 -6.01
C PRO A 32 0.60 0.61 -4.78
N MET A 33 0.95 -0.23 -3.83
CA MET A 33 0.20 -0.41 -2.60
C MET A 33 1.18 -0.54 -1.44
N VAL A 34 0.89 0.13 -0.32
CA VAL A 34 1.65 -0.07 0.91
C VAL A 34 0.81 -0.92 1.86
N VAL A 35 1.46 -1.91 2.47
CA VAL A 35 0.81 -2.82 3.43
C VAL A 35 1.60 -2.79 4.72
N TRP A 36 0.91 -2.50 5.84
CA TRP A 36 1.49 -2.62 7.17
C TRP A 36 1.62 -4.11 7.49
N LYS A 37 2.76 -4.52 8.03
CA LYS A 37 3.02 -5.96 8.17
C LYS A 37 2.19 -6.64 9.25
N ASP A 38 1.89 -5.92 10.33
CA ASP A 38 1.06 -6.49 11.39
C ASP A 38 -0.41 -6.43 11.00
N HIS A 39 -1.17 -7.46 11.36
CA HIS A 39 -2.59 -7.52 11.08
C HIS A 39 -3.34 -6.61 12.04
N THR A 40 -3.46 -5.34 11.70
CA THR A 40 -4.09 -4.34 12.56
C THR A 40 -4.55 -3.13 11.76
N MET A 41 -5.50 -2.40 12.32
CA MET A 41 -5.89 -1.08 11.83
C MET A 41 -5.32 0.02 12.73
N ASP A 42 -4.68 -0.37 13.82
CA ASP A 42 -4.20 0.57 14.84
C ASP A 42 -2.72 0.83 14.67
N VAL A 43 -2.41 1.69 13.71
CA VAL A 43 -1.02 2.09 13.41
C VAL A 43 -0.81 3.48 13.98
N PRO A 44 0.26 3.69 14.77
CA PRO A 44 0.53 5.03 15.31
C PRO A 44 0.66 6.08 14.21
N GLU A 45 0.16 7.27 14.48
CA GLU A 45 0.14 8.35 13.49
C GLU A 45 1.51 8.63 12.86
N PRO A 46 2.61 8.70 13.64
CA PRO A 46 3.92 8.91 13.01
C PRO A 46 4.28 7.84 11.99
N ASP A 47 3.91 6.59 12.26
CA ASP A 47 4.18 5.49 11.33
C ASP A 47 3.30 5.58 10.10
N GLU A 48 2.06 6.03 10.26
CA GLU A 48 1.18 6.26 9.10
C GLU A 48 1.76 7.32 8.18
N GLN A 49 2.32 8.39 8.75
CA GLN A 49 2.93 9.45 7.95
C GLN A 49 4.13 8.94 7.17
N VAL A 50 4.94 8.06 7.78
CA VAL A 50 6.10 7.47 7.11
C VAL A 50 5.64 6.57 5.96
N MET A 51 4.64 5.72 6.21
CA MET A 51 4.08 4.85 5.18
C MET A 51 3.59 5.67 3.98
N GLU A 52 2.84 6.71 4.26
CA GLU A 52 2.28 7.55 3.21
C GLU A 52 3.38 8.24 2.41
N ALA A 53 4.41 8.75 3.10
CA ALA A 53 5.51 9.43 2.42
C ALA A 53 6.25 8.50 1.46
N PHE A 54 6.51 7.27 1.88
CA PHE A 54 7.18 6.29 1.01
C PHE A 54 6.28 5.85 -0.14
N LEU A 55 4.99 5.70 0.10
CA LEU A 55 4.05 5.37 -0.97
C LEU A 55 3.98 6.49 -2.00
N ILE A 56 3.95 7.74 -1.54
CA ILE A 56 3.95 8.90 -2.43
C ILE A 56 5.21 8.92 -3.29
N GLU A 57 6.37 8.68 -2.67
CA GLU A 57 7.62 8.66 -3.43
C GLU A 57 7.60 7.58 -4.50
N THR A 58 7.13 6.39 -4.15
CA THR A 58 7.00 5.29 -5.10
C THR A 58 6.03 5.66 -6.23
N ALA A 59 4.89 6.24 -5.87
CA ALA A 59 3.88 6.62 -6.85
C ALA A 59 4.39 7.69 -7.81
N ASN A 60 5.17 8.64 -7.30
CA ASN A 60 5.74 9.68 -8.15
C ASN A 60 6.60 9.07 -9.25
N ARG A 61 7.37 8.05 -8.92
CA ARG A 61 8.20 7.35 -9.90
C ARG A 61 7.36 6.49 -10.83
N PHE A 62 6.39 5.79 -10.29
CA PHE A 62 5.54 4.89 -11.05
C PHE A 62 4.71 5.63 -12.08
N TYR A 63 4.13 6.75 -11.69
CA TYR A 63 3.22 7.52 -12.57
C TYR A 63 3.92 8.58 -13.40
N GLU A 64 5.16 8.90 -13.12
CA GLU A 64 6.00 9.79 -13.93
C GLU A 64 5.33 11.11 -14.28
N GLY A 65 4.81 11.78 -13.27
CA GLY A 65 4.20 13.09 -13.45
C GLY A 65 2.70 13.09 -13.70
N LYS A 66 2.10 11.91 -13.84
CA LYS A 66 0.65 11.81 -13.94
C LYS A 66 0.02 12.06 -12.58
N SER A 67 -1.21 12.56 -12.58
CA SER A 67 -1.93 12.81 -11.33
C SER A 67 -2.42 11.50 -10.73
N TYR A 68 -2.28 11.37 -9.42
CA TYR A 68 -2.74 10.19 -8.68
C TYR A 68 -3.23 10.64 -7.31
N PHE A 69 -3.85 9.72 -6.58
CA PHE A 69 -4.28 9.98 -5.21
C PHE A 69 -4.03 8.74 -4.35
N ILE A 70 -3.96 8.95 -3.04
CA ILE A 70 -3.79 7.84 -2.10
C ILE A 70 -5.16 7.41 -1.64
N ASP A 71 -5.51 6.17 -1.98
CA ASP A 71 -6.80 5.57 -1.65
C ASP A 71 -6.64 4.76 -0.36
N LYS A 72 -7.19 5.28 0.72
CA LYS A 72 -7.11 4.63 2.04
C LYS A 72 -8.33 3.77 2.34
N ASN A 73 -9.14 3.50 1.33
CA ASN A 73 -10.31 2.66 1.44
C ASN A 73 -9.90 1.20 1.62
N GLN A 74 -10.38 0.56 2.66
CA GLN A 74 -9.97 -0.81 2.99
C GLN A 74 -10.62 -1.88 2.12
N ARG A 75 -11.71 -1.56 1.45
CA ARG A 75 -12.40 -2.43 0.49
C ARG A 75 -12.71 -3.81 1.08
N ASP A 76 -12.12 -4.88 0.53
CA ASP A 76 -12.44 -6.25 0.93
C ASP A 76 -11.76 -6.67 2.23
N ILE A 77 -10.62 -6.08 2.56
CA ILE A 77 -9.89 -6.41 3.79
C ILE A 77 -10.01 -5.23 4.75
N LEU A 78 -10.90 -5.34 5.72
CA LEU A 78 -11.28 -4.23 6.57
C LEU A 78 -10.45 -4.06 7.84
N ASP A 79 -9.69 -5.08 8.22
CA ASP A 79 -8.98 -5.09 9.49
C ASP A 79 -7.45 -5.19 9.36
N HIS A 80 -6.92 -4.85 8.20
CA HIS A 80 -5.49 -4.84 7.97
C HIS A 80 -5.15 -3.63 7.11
N ILE A 81 -4.38 -2.69 7.64
CA ILE A 81 -4.10 -1.44 6.94
C ILE A 81 -3.34 -1.68 5.64
N HIS A 82 -3.90 -1.16 4.57
CA HIS A 82 -3.28 -1.14 3.26
C HIS A 82 -3.87 0.02 2.46
N TRP A 83 -3.01 0.73 1.73
CA TRP A 83 -3.42 1.88 0.93
C TRP A 83 -2.89 1.73 -0.49
N HIS A 84 -3.68 2.20 -1.45
CA HIS A 84 -3.30 2.17 -2.87
C HIS A 84 -2.99 3.56 -3.37
N ALA A 85 -2.01 3.67 -4.28
CA ALA A 85 -1.78 4.90 -5.03
C ALA A 85 -2.44 4.71 -6.40
N ARG A 86 -3.57 5.36 -6.63
CA ARG A 86 -4.38 5.15 -7.83
C ARG A 86 -4.28 6.34 -8.77
N LEU A 87 -4.27 6.04 -10.08
CA LEU A 87 -4.28 7.08 -11.09
C LEU A 87 -5.56 7.88 -10.97
N LYS A 88 -5.41 9.20 -11.02
CA LYS A 88 -6.54 10.11 -10.96
C LYS A 88 -7.12 10.25 -12.36
N GLU A 89 -8.36 9.87 -12.51
CA GLU A 89 -9.04 10.02 -13.78
C GLU A 89 -9.80 11.34 -13.82
N LYS A 90 -9.96 11.83 -15.02
CA LYS A 90 -10.67 13.10 -15.20
C LYS A 90 -12.16 12.95 -14.93
#